data_e6b653468596845ced0d43b8922a5275
#
_entry.id   e6b653468596845ced0d43b8922a5275
#
_cell.length_a   1.000
_cell.length_b   1.000
_cell.length_c   1.000
_cell.angle_alpha   90.00
_cell.angle_beta   90.00
_cell.angle_gamma   90.00
#
_symmetry.space_group_name_H-M   'P 1'
#
loop_
_entity.id
_entity.type
_entity.pdbx_description
1 polymer ?
#
loop_
_entity_poly.entity_id
_entity_poly.type
_entity_poly.pdbx_seq_one_letter_code
_entity_poly.pdbx_strand_id
1 'polypeptide(L)'
;MKPFHIERWQPDYDHLDADVASLGVLLHDCVHAGASVSFILPFSRSDAAAFWRDKVFPTVDAGTCRVLVARRDGQIVGTVQLDLATPPNQPHRGEIKKLLVHPSARRGGIARALMLAIEDQARDAKRTLLTLDTASDGAERLYASLGYVRVGMIPRFSVRPDGVELEGTTVMYKELAIAGDGKV
;
A
#
# COMPACT_ATOMS: atom_id res chain seq x y z
N MET A 1 -0.62 18.09 16.10
CA MET A 1 -0.71 16.72 15.51
C MET A 1 0.49 15.93 16.02
N LYS A 2 0.29 14.69 16.54
CA LYS A 2 1.42 13.89 17.02
C LYS A 2 2.35 13.54 15.85
N PRO A 3 3.69 13.61 16.04
CA PRO A 3 4.66 13.25 15.01
C PRO A 3 4.56 11.75 14.65
N PHE A 4 4.94 11.42 13.43
CA PHE A 4 5.12 10.05 12.95
C PHE A 4 6.42 9.98 12.15
N HIS A 5 6.97 8.77 12.00
CA HIS A 5 8.09 8.53 11.09
C HIS A 5 7.75 7.40 10.14
N ILE A 6 8.41 7.38 8.99
CA ILE A 6 8.27 6.32 7.98
C ILE A 6 9.56 5.54 7.94
N GLU A 7 9.43 4.23 7.92
CA GLU A 7 10.55 3.31 7.79
C GLU A 7 10.20 2.15 6.85
N ARG A 8 11.23 1.50 6.32
CA ARG A 8 11.07 0.26 5.59
C ARG A 8 10.83 -0.87 6.57
N TRP A 9 9.75 -1.62 6.37
CA TRP A 9 9.44 -2.79 7.18
C TRP A 9 10.33 -3.97 6.73
N GLN A 10 11.33 -4.25 7.53
CA GLN A 10 12.25 -5.37 7.38
C GLN A 10 12.47 -5.95 8.78
N PRO A 11 11.46 -6.59 9.36
CA PRO A 11 11.57 -7.10 10.73
C PRO A 11 12.60 -8.23 10.77
N ASP A 12 13.43 -8.24 11.81
CA ASP A 12 14.12 -9.44 12.23
C ASP A 12 13.12 -10.42 12.87
N TYR A 13 13.54 -11.65 13.06
CA TYR A 13 12.67 -12.68 13.62
C TYR A 13 12.19 -12.36 15.03
N ASP A 14 12.95 -11.60 15.83
CA ASP A 14 12.61 -11.26 17.22
C ASP A 14 11.46 -10.24 17.29
N HIS A 15 11.33 -9.36 16.29
CA HIS A 15 10.31 -8.31 16.24
C HIS A 15 9.13 -8.64 15.30
N LEU A 16 9.23 -9.71 14.51
CA LEU A 16 8.25 -10.05 13.48
C LEU A 16 6.83 -10.20 14.06
N ASP A 17 6.69 -10.91 15.18
CA ASP A 17 5.37 -11.18 15.77
C ASP A 17 4.68 -9.90 16.26
N ALA A 18 5.42 -8.99 16.87
CA ALA A 18 4.88 -7.70 17.33
C ALA A 18 4.44 -6.82 16.14
N ASP A 19 5.24 -6.76 15.09
CA ASP A 19 4.91 -5.99 13.90
C ASP A 19 3.74 -6.60 13.14
N VAL A 20 3.71 -7.92 12.97
CA VAL A 20 2.59 -8.63 12.35
C VAL A 20 1.29 -8.40 13.12
N ALA A 21 1.32 -8.43 14.46
CA ALA A 21 0.16 -8.11 15.27
C ALA A 21 -0.31 -6.66 15.05
N SER A 22 0.61 -5.70 15.02
CA SER A 22 0.31 -4.28 14.78
C SER A 22 -0.25 -4.03 13.37
N LEU A 23 0.34 -4.63 12.35
CA LEU A 23 -0.15 -4.59 10.96
C LEU A 23 -1.50 -5.29 10.81
N GLY A 24 -1.72 -6.38 11.55
CA GLY A 24 -3.00 -7.08 11.62
C GLY A 24 -4.11 -6.19 12.17
N VAL A 25 -3.85 -5.46 13.27
CA VAL A 25 -4.79 -4.48 13.82
C VAL A 25 -5.09 -3.38 12.79
N LEU A 26 -4.06 -2.81 12.16
CA LEU A 26 -4.24 -1.78 11.12
C LEU A 26 -5.14 -2.27 9.97
N LEU A 27 -4.86 -3.46 9.44
CA LEU A 27 -5.63 -4.02 8.32
C LEU A 27 -7.07 -4.31 8.73
N HIS A 28 -7.26 -5.01 9.86
CA HIS A 28 -8.58 -5.32 10.42
C HIS A 28 -9.43 -4.06 10.56
N ASP A 29 -8.91 -3.04 11.25
CA ASP A 29 -9.66 -1.82 11.54
C ASP A 29 -9.94 -0.99 10.28
N CYS A 30 -9.04 -1.03 9.27
CA CYS A 30 -9.29 -0.42 7.97
C CYS A 30 -10.42 -1.13 7.20
N VAL A 31 -10.45 -2.48 7.17
CA VAL A 31 -11.50 -3.26 6.50
C VAL A 31 -12.85 -3.01 7.17
N HIS A 32 -12.91 -3.05 8.51
CA HIS A 32 -14.13 -2.76 9.27
C HIS A 32 -14.60 -1.30 9.12
N ALA A 33 -13.69 -0.38 8.78
CA ALA A 33 -14.02 0.99 8.41
C ALA A 33 -14.36 1.17 6.92
N GLY A 34 -14.60 0.07 6.17
CA GLY A 34 -15.04 0.07 4.78
C GLY A 34 -13.94 0.19 3.73
N ALA A 35 -12.66 -0.05 4.07
CA ALA A 35 -11.60 -0.04 3.07
C ALA A 35 -11.71 -1.27 2.16
N SER A 36 -11.90 -1.03 0.85
CA SER A 36 -11.89 -2.06 -0.18
C SER A 36 -10.44 -2.43 -0.54
N VAL A 37 -9.93 -3.46 0.12
CA VAL A 37 -8.53 -3.88 -0.01
C VAL A 37 -8.38 -5.40 -0.09
N SER A 38 -9.31 -6.05 -0.81
CA SER A 38 -9.35 -7.49 -1.10
C SER A 38 -9.85 -8.37 0.05
N PHE A 39 -10.55 -7.81 1.04
CA PHE A 39 -11.13 -8.57 2.15
C PHE A 39 -12.62 -8.29 2.32
N ILE A 40 -13.37 -9.32 2.75
CA ILE A 40 -14.81 -9.31 2.98
C ILE A 40 -15.08 -9.65 4.43
N LEU A 41 -16.09 -9.03 5.03
CA LEU A 41 -16.54 -9.33 6.39
C LEU A 41 -17.38 -10.63 6.42
N PRO A 42 -17.30 -11.46 7.49
CA PRO A 42 -16.51 -11.22 8.69
C PRO A 42 -15.01 -11.45 8.47
N PHE A 43 -14.17 -10.56 8.99
CA PHE A 43 -12.72 -10.60 8.85
C PHE A 43 -12.09 -10.39 10.24
N SER A 44 -11.43 -11.42 10.77
CA SER A 44 -10.90 -11.39 12.12
C SER A 44 -9.49 -10.76 12.20
N ARG A 45 -9.08 -10.38 13.42
CA ARG A 45 -7.70 -9.91 13.65
C ARG A 45 -6.66 -11.02 13.41
N SER A 46 -7.02 -12.28 13.66
CA SER A 46 -6.16 -13.42 13.36
C SER A 46 -5.95 -13.60 11.87
N ASP A 47 -7.02 -13.47 11.05
CA ASP A 47 -6.91 -13.54 9.58
C ASP A 47 -6.06 -12.38 9.04
N ALA A 48 -6.25 -11.19 9.59
CA ALA A 48 -5.47 -10.03 9.22
C ALA A 48 -3.97 -10.20 9.55
N ALA A 49 -3.64 -10.74 10.73
CA ALA A 49 -2.26 -11.05 11.11
C ALA A 49 -1.67 -12.17 10.24
N ALA A 50 -2.44 -13.23 9.96
CA ALA A 50 -2.04 -14.33 9.09
C ALA A 50 -1.73 -13.83 7.66
N PHE A 51 -2.50 -12.89 7.12
CA PHE A 51 -2.19 -12.27 5.83
C PHE A 51 -0.79 -11.64 5.81
N TRP A 52 -0.42 -10.88 6.84
CA TRP A 52 0.90 -10.26 6.91
C TRP A 52 2.02 -11.28 7.08
N ARG A 53 1.82 -12.28 7.95
CA ARG A 53 2.81 -13.32 8.21
C ARG A 53 3.02 -14.25 7.02
N ASP A 54 1.94 -14.73 6.42
CA ASP A 54 1.99 -15.86 5.49
C ASP A 54 1.99 -15.43 4.02
N LYS A 55 1.52 -14.22 3.71
CA LYS A 55 1.44 -13.71 2.33
C LYS A 55 2.40 -12.55 2.06
N VAL A 56 2.60 -11.64 3.02
CA VAL A 56 3.40 -10.44 2.79
C VAL A 56 4.86 -10.64 3.22
N PHE A 57 5.10 -11.10 4.43
CA PHE A 57 6.47 -11.27 4.95
C PHE A 57 7.37 -12.11 4.04
N PRO A 58 6.94 -13.27 3.49
CA PRO A 58 7.77 -14.03 2.58
C PRO A 58 8.18 -13.27 1.31
N THR A 59 7.34 -12.36 0.82
CA THR A 59 7.67 -11.53 -0.35
C THR A 59 8.64 -10.41 -0.02
N VAL A 60 8.61 -9.91 1.22
CA VAL A 60 9.57 -8.92 1.74
C VAL A 60 10.92 -9.59 1.94
N ASP A 61 10.96 -10.76 2.55
CA ASP A 61 12.17 -11.57 2.78
C ASP A 61 12.85 -11.96 1.44
N ALA A 62 12.04 -12.36 0.46
CA ALA A 62 12.51 -12.65 -0.91
C ALA A 62 12.91 -11.40 -1.72
N GLY A 63 12.70 -10.19 -1.20
CA GLY A 63 13.01 -8.93 -1.89
C GLY A 63 12.10 -8.59 -3.07
N THR A 64 10.99 -9.34 -3.26
CA THR A 64 10.02 -9.14 -4.34
C THR A 64 8.92 -8.13 -3.99
N CYS A 65 8.83 -7.72 -2.73
CA CYS A 65 7.96 -6.65 -2.26
C CYS A 65 8.73 -5.74 -1.29
N ARG A 66 8.50 -4.43 -1.40
CA ARG A 66 8.93 -3.45 -0.40
C ARG A 66 7.71 -2.94 0.34
N VAL A 67 7.78 -2.96 1.66
CA VAL A 67 6.71 -2.45 2.53
C VAL A 67 7.26 -1.28 3.33
N LEU A 68 6.55 -0.16 3.33
CA LEU A 68 6.80 0.95 4.24
C LEU A 68 5.72 1.00 5.31
N VAL A 69 6.11 1.34 6.52
CA VAL A 69 5.21 1.57 7.64
C VAL A 69 5.40 2.98 8.20
N ALA A 70 4.29 3.57 8.64
CA ALA A 70 4.30 4.80 9.41
C ALA A 70 4.07 4.44 10.89
N ARG A 71 5.03 4.79 11.76
CA ARG A 71 4.90 4.57 13.21
C ARG A 71 4.61 5.87 13.94
N ARG A 72 3.75 5.76 14.95
CA ARG A 72 3.42 6.81 15.90
C ARG A 72 3.31 6.20 17.29
N ASP A 73 4.03 6.75 18.27
CA ASP A 73 4.06 6.22 19.65
C ASP A 73 4.37 4.70 19.69
N GLY A 74 5.27 4.21 18.84
CA GLY A 74 5.63 2.79 18.71
C GLY A 74 4.65 1.90 17.92
N GLN A 75 3.45 2.39 17.60
CA GLN A 75 2.41 1.64 16.89
C GLN A 75 2.46 1.90 15.38
N ILE A 76 2.22 0.87 14.56
CA ILE A 76 2.05 1.04 13.12
C ILE A 76 0.65 1.61 12.85
N VAL A 77 0.61 2.83 12.32
CA VAL A 77 -0.63 3.56 12.01
C VAL A 77 -0.87 3.77 10.52
N GLY A 78 0.03 3.31 9.67
CA GLY A 78 -0.13 3.33 8.21
C GLY A 78 0.87 2.41 7.54
N THR A 79 0.56 2.00 6.31
CA THR A 79 1.43 1.17 5.48
C THR A 79 1.16 1.38 4.00
N VAL A 80 2.14 1.03 3.16
CA VAL A 80 2.03 0.92 1.71
C VAL A 80 2.97 -0.16 1.21
N GLN A 81 2.58 -0.87 0.15
CA GLN A 81 3.38 -1.92 -0.49
C GLN A 81 3.77 -1.51 -1.90
N LEU A 82 4.99 -1.83 -2.31
CA LEU A 82 5.48 -1.80 -3.69
C LEU A 82 5.80 -3.24 -4.11
N ASP A 83 4.95 -3.78 -4.96
CA ASP A 83 5.15 -5.10 -5.56
C ASP A 83 6.12 -4.98 -6.75
N LEU A 84 7.19 -5.74 -6.70
CA LEU A 84 8.26 -5.80 -7.71
C LEU A 84 8.23 -7.12 -8.49
N ALA A 85 7.34 -8.06 -8.14
CA ALA A 85 7.17 -9.37 -8.80
C ALA A 85 6.40 -9.22 -10.11
N THR A 86 6.96 -8.45 -11.03
CA THR A 86 6.38 -8.20 -12.35
C THR A 86 6.85 -9.26 -13.37
N PRO A 87 6.07 -9.51 -14.44
CA PRO A 87 6.51 -10.40 -15.54
C PRO A 87 7.86 -9.98 -16.13
N PRO A 88 8.63 -10.93 -16.69
CA PRO A 88 9.98 -10.65 -17.22
C PRO A 88 10.07 -9.54 -18.27
N ASN A 89 8.98 -9.29 -19.02
CA ASN A 89 8.89 -8.19 -20.00
C ASN A 89 8.45 -6.84 -19.38
N GLN A 90 8.28 -6.78 -18.05
CA GLN A 90 7.87 -5.57 -17.32
C GLN A 90 8.86 -5.25 -16.17
N PRO A 91 10.19 -5.34 -16.37
CA PRO A 91 11.16 -5.15 -15.27
C PRO A 91 11.20 -3.69 -14.79
N HIS A 92 10.69 -2.76 -15.58
CA HIS A 92 10.62 -1.33 -15.26
C HIS A 92 9.36 -0.94 -14.47
N ARG A 93 8.39 -1.86 -14.28
CA ARG A 93 7.11 -1.58 -13.62
C ARG A 93 7.15 -2.02 -12.15
N GLY A 94 6.47 -1.26 -11.30
CA GLY A 94 6.08 -1.66 -9.96
C GLY A 94 4.60 -1.40 -9.72
N GLU A 95 3.98 -2.14 -8.81
CA GLU A 95 2.58 -1.96 -8.46
C GLU A 95 2.45 -1.51 -7.00
N ILE A 96 1.74 -0.40 -6.79
CA ILE A 96 1.43 0.11 -5.44
C ILE A 96 0.18 -0.58 -4.93
N LYS A 97 0.30 -1.18 -3.75
CA LYS A 97 -0.80 -1.91 -3.09
C LYS A 97 -0.93 -1.50 -1.63
N LYS A 98 -2.11 -1.77 -1.05
CA LYS A 98 -2.34 -1.70 0.40
C LYS A 98 -1.87 -0.39 1.05
N LEU A 99 -2.14 0.76 0.40
CA LEU A 99 -2.02 2.06 1.08
C LEU A 99 -3.13 2.15 2.14
N LEU A 100 -2.76 1.98 3.39
CA LEU A 100 -3.66 1.99 4.53
C LEU A 100 -3.23 3.04 5.55
N VAL A 101 -4.19 3.75 6.13
CA VAL A 101 -3.99 4.60 7.30
C VAL A 101 -5.10 4.29 8.29
N HIS A 102 -4.71 3.97 9.52
CA HIS A 102 -5.64 3.66 10.60
C HIS A 102 -6.68 4.77 10.74
N PRO A 103 -7.97 4.46 10.90
CA PRO A 103 -9.05 5.46 10.94
C PRO A 103 -8.77 6.63 11.89
N SER A 104 -8.23 6.37 13.08
CA SER A 104 -7.89 7.40 14.07
C SER A 104 -6.67 8.26 13.71
N ALA A 105 -5.88 7.86 12.70
CA ALA A 105 -4.68 8.57 12.28
C ALA A 105 -4.84 9.29 10.92
N ARG A 106 -6.02 9.20 10.31
CA ARG A 106 -6.33 9.85 9.03
C ARG A 106 -6.26 11.39 9.15
N ARG A 107 -6.18 12.06 7.98
CA ARG A 107 -6.10 13.53 7.86
C ARG A 107 -4.82 14.13 8.47
N GLY A 108 -3.83 13.28 8.79
CA GLY A 108 -2.52 13.66 9.34
C GLY A 108 -1.37 13.69 8.34
N GLY A 109 -1.62 13.63 7.02
CA GLY A 109 -0.57 13.63 6.00
C GLY A 109 0.15 12.28 5.80
N ILE A 110 -0.17 11.25 6.61
CA ILE A 110 0.52 9.94 6.59
C ILE A 110 0.47 9.29 5.21
N ALA A 111 -0.71 9.23 4.57
CA ALA A 111 -0.85 8.61 3.26
C ALA A 111 0.02 9.30 2.20
N ARG A 112 0.06 10.64 2.18
CA ARG A 112 0.93 11.41 1.27
C ARG A 112 2.41 11.11 1.52
N ALA A 113 2.83 11.09 2.77
CA ALA A 113 4.22 10.83 3.14
C ALA A 113 4.64 9.39 2.77
N LEU A 114 3.76 8.39 3.00
CA LEU A 114 3.98 7.02 2.57
C LEU A 114 4.12 6.92 1.05
N MET A 115 3.27 7.60 0.28
CA MET A 115 3.34 7.59 -1.17
C MET A 115 4.63 8.21 -1.71
N LEU A 116 5.06 9.35 -1.18
CA LEU A 116 6.33 9.97 -1.56
C LEU A 116 7.51 9.05 -1.25
N ALA A 117 7.55 8.46 -0.06
CA ALA A 117 8.61 7.55 0.33
C ALA A 117 8.63 6.25 -0.50
N ILE A 118 7.46 5.70 -0.89
CA ILE A 118 7.44 4.48 -1.70
C ILE A 118 7.85 4.75 -3.15
N GLU A 119 7.63 5.96 -3.67
CA GLU A 119 8.16 6.38 -4.98
C GLU A 119 9.69 6.42 -4.99
N ASP A 120 10.32 6.87 -3.88
CA ASP A 120 11.78 6.81 -3.74
C ASP A 120 12.26 5.35 -3.69
N GLN A 121 11.55 4.47 -2.98
CA GLN A 121 11.84 3.03 -3.00
C GLN A 121 11.71 2.41 -4.40
N ALA A 122 10.78 2.90 -5.22
CA ALA A 122 10.63 2.46 -6.60
C ALA A 122 11.81 2.91 -7.48
N ARG A 123 12.26 4.16 -7.32
CA ARG A 123 13.46 4.69 -8.02
C ARG A 123 14.72 3.89 -7.65
N ASP A 124 14.91 3.58 -6.37
CA ASP A 124 16.02 2.74 -5.89
C ASP A 124 15.97 1.33 -6.50
N ALA A 125 14.76 0.79 -6.72
CA ALA A 125 14.54 -0.48 -7.39
C ALA A 125 14.58 -0.38 -8.93
N LYS A 126 14.97 0.79 -9.50
CA LYS A 126 15.02 1.05 -10.94
C LYS A 126 13.67 0.88 -11.65
N ARG A 127 12.57 1.19 -10.94
CA ARG A 127 11.23 1.19 -11.55
C ARG A 127 10.92 2.59 -12.08
N THR A 128 10.54 2.66 -13.35
CA THR A 128 10.19 3.92 -14.05
C THR A 128 8.69 4.08 -14.25
N LEU A 129 7.92 3.03 -14.03
CA LEU A 129 6.47 3.05 -14.15
C LEU A 129 5.84 2.46 -12.89
N LEU A 130 4.97 3.23 -12.24
CA LEU A 130 4.12 2.78 -11.15
C LEU A 130 2.67 2.65 -11.61
N THR A 131 2.02 1.57 -11.22
CA THR A 131 0.59 1.35 -11.43
C THR A 131 -0.10 1.12 -10.10
N LEU A 132 -1.36 1.51 -10.01
CA LEU A 132 -2.23 1.23 -8.87
C LEU A 132 -3.69 1.23 -9.31
N ASP A 133 -4.55 0.70 -8.46
CA ASP A 133 -5.99 0.88 -8.58
C ASP A 133 -6.63 1.26 -7.24
N THR A 134 -7.80 1.87 -7.29
CA THR A 134 -8.54 2.30 -6.09
C THR A 134 -10.04 2.40 -6.34
N ALA A 135 -10.83 1.97 -5.35
CA ALA A 135 -12.27 2.20 -5.29
C ALA A 135 -12.63 3.46 -4.48
N SER A 136 -11.65 4.20 -3.96
CA SER A 136 -11.87 5.35 -3.07
C SER A 136 -11.61 6.68 -3.77
N ASP A 137 -12.63 7.53 -3.87
CA ASP A 137 -12.49 8.90 -4.38
C ASP A 137 -11.45 9.72 -3.61
N GLY A 138 -11.35 9.47 -2.29
CA GLY A 138 -10.35 10.16 -1.45
C GLY A 138 -8.92 9.78 -1.80
N ALA A 139 -8.70 8.50 -2.11
CA ALA A 139 -7.41 8.00 -2.55
C ALA A 139 -7.10 8.45 -3.99
N GLU A 140 -8.09 8.41 -4.90
CA GLU A 140 -7.94 8.92 -6.28
C GLU A 140 -7.48 10.38 -6.28
N ARG A 141 -8.13 11.25 -5.48
CA ARG A 141 -7.71 12.67 -5.32
C ARG A 141 -6.29 12.80 -4.76
N LEU A 142 -5.90 11.95 -3.80
CA LEU A 142 -4.54 11.94 -3.28
C LEU A 142 -3.54 11.58 -4.38
N TYR A 143 -3.77 10.50 -5.11
CA TYR A 143 -2.88 10.05 -6.18
C TYR A 143 -2.78 11.09 -7.31
N ALA A 144 -3.90 11.67 -7.74
CA ALA A 144 -3.89 12.75 -8.73
C ALA A 144 -3.04 13.96 -8.25
N SER A 145 -3.15 14.33 -6.96
CA SER A 145 -2.34 15.42 -6.38
C SER A 145 -0.84 15.10 -6.25
N LEU A 146 -0.47 13.83 -6.43
CA LEU A 146 0.91 13.34 -6.48
C LEU A 146 1.41 13.10 -7.92
N GLY A 147 0.59 13.43 -8.92
CA GLY A 147 0.94 13.32 -10.33
C GLY A 147 0.61 11.97 -10.96
N TYR A 148 -0.20 11.12 -10.31
CA TYR A 148 -0.74 9.93 -10.96
C TYR A 148 -1.82 10.31 -11.97
N VAL A 149 -1.78 9.68 -13.13
CA VAL A 149 -2.70 9.90 -14.25
C VAL A 149 -3.79 8.83 -14.21
N ARG A 150 -5.03 9.23 -14.31
CA ARG A 150 -6.18 8.33 -14.41
C ARG A 150 -6.25 7.71 -15.80
N VAL A 151 -6.23 6.37 -15.86
CA VAL A 151 -6.44 5.62 -17.12
C VAL A 151 -7.93 5.48 -17.40
N GLY A 152 -8.68 5.00 -16.40
CA GLY A 152 -10.11 4.75 -16.52
C GLY A 152 -10.65 3.99 -15.31
N MET A 153 -11.95 3.70 -15.35
CA MET A 153 -12.65 2.95 -14.32
C MET A 153 -13.18 1.64 -14.88
N ILE A 154 -12.94 0.54 -14.16
CA ILE A 154 -13.51 -0.77 -14.46
C ILE A 154 -14.74 -0.92 -13.57
N PRO A 155 -15.96 -0.99 -14.14
CA PRO A 155 -17.18 -1.14 -13.33
C PRO A 155 -17.28 -2.55 -12.76
N ARG A 156 -17.91 -2.68 -11.58
CA ARG A 156 -18.21 -3.98 -10.94
C ARG A 156 -16.98 -4.87 -10.75
N PHE A 157 -15.85 -4.26 -10.42
CA PHE A 157 -14.55 -4.92 -10.33
C PHE A 157 -14.41 -5.82 -9.11
N SER A 158 -14.94 -5.39 -7.97
CA SER A 158 -14.84 -6.13 -6.70
C SER A 158 -16.13 -6.07 -5.91
N VAL A 159 -16.28 -6.99 -4.98
CA VAL A 159 -17.32 -6.94 -3.96
C VAL A 159 -16.84 -6.06 -2.82
N ARG A 160 -17.69 -5.17 -2.32
CA ARG A 160 -17.40 -4.34 -1.16
C ARG A 160 -17.16 -5.17 0.09
N PRO A 161 -16.48 -4.61 1.12
CA PRO A 161 -16.23 -5.34 2.36
C PRO A 161 -17.48 -5.89 3.06
N ASP A 162 -18.66 -5.31 2.83
CA ASP A 162 -19.95 -5.81 3.33
C ASP A 162 -20.42 -7.12 2.68
N GLY A 163 -19.76 -7.55 1.58
CA GLY A 163 -20.10 -8.77 0.87
C GLY A 163 -21.33 -8.69 -0.03
N VAL A 164 -21.93 -7.51 -0.23
CA VAL A 164 -23.23 -7.35 -0.89
C VAL A 164 -23.10 -6.64 -2.24
N GLU A 165 -22.52 -5.44 -2.24
CA GLU A 165 -22.50 -4.59 -3.43
C GLU A 165 -21.21 -4.76 -4.23
N LEU A 166 -21.36 -4.69 -5.57
CA LEU A 166 -20.21 -4.58 -6.47
C LEU A 166 -19.81 -3.11 -6.61
N GLU A 167 -18.52 -2.86 -6.54
CA GLU A 167 -17.94 -1.53 -6.77
C GLU A 167 -16.93 -1.55 -7.93
N GLY A 168 -16.75 -0.39 -8.57
CA GLY A 168 -15.74 -0.22 -9.59
C GLY A 168 -14.38 0.11 -8.97
N THR A 169 -13.32 -0.01 -9.78
CA THR A 169 -11.99 0.47 -9.44
C THR A 169 -11.47 1.42 -10.51
N THR A 170 -10.81 2.51 -10.08
CA THR A 170 -10.10 3.43 -10.97
C THR A 170 -8.65 2.99 -11.08
N VAL A 171 -8.20 2.73 -12.32
CA VAL A 171 -6.79 2.40 -12.61
C VAL A 171 -6.02 3.70 -12.86
N MET A 172 -4.85 3.82 -12.23
CA MET A 172 -3.98 4.99 -12.38
C MET A 172 -2.52 4.55 -12.55
N TYR A 173 -1.71 5.41 -13.16
CA TYR A 173 -0.26 5.20 -13.32
C TYR A 173 0.52 6.49 -13.09
N LYS A 174 1.83 6.33 -12.85
CA LYS A 174 2.80 7.43 -12.81
C LYS A 174 4.12 6.99 -13.40
N GLU A 175 4.66 7.77 -14.31
CA GLU A 175 6.05 7.62 -14.78
C GLU A 175 6.98 8.32 -13.78
N LEU A 176 8.07 7.63 -13.43
CA LEU A 176 9.10 8.16 -12.55
C LEU A 176 10.35 8.49 -13.36
N ALA A 177 10.85 9.72 -13.23
CA ALA A 177 12.18 10.04 -13.69
C ALA A 177 13.23 9.31 -12.82
N ILE A 178 14.17 8.61 -13.44
CA ILE A 178 15.38 8.11 -12.77
C ILE A 178 16.46 9.18 -12.93
N ALA A 179 17.13 9.53 -11.83
CA ALA A 179 18.29 10.40 -11.88
C ALA A 179 19.38 9.75 -12.77
N GLY A 180 19.58 10.28 -13.96
CA GLY A 180 20.53 9.75 -14.94
C GLY A 180 20.04 9.73 -16.40
N ASP A 181 18.76 9.85 -16.66
CA ASP A 181 18.23 10.05 -18.02
C ASP A 181 18.35 11.53 -18.44
N GLY A 182 19.56 12.04 -18.39
CA GLY A 182 19.91 13.23 -19.16
C GLY A 182 19.79 12.88 -20.64
N LYS A 183 18.87 13.53 -21.35
CA LYS A 183 18.71 13.44 -22.80
C LYS A 183 20.08 13.44 -23.48
N VAL A 184 20.34 12.41 -24.24
CA VAL A 184 21.28 12.48 -25.36
C VAL A 184 20.60 13.19 -26.52
#